data_61e47929fc1e44560372e8d674432992
#
_entry.id   61e47929fc1e44560372e8d674432992
#
_cell.length_a   1.000
_cell.length_b   1.000
_cell.length_c   1.000
_cell.angle_alpha   90.00
_cell.angle_beta   90.00
_cell.angle_gamma   90.00
#
_symmetry.space_group_name_H-M   'P 1'
#
loop_
_entity.id
_entity.type
_entity.pdbx_description
1 polymer ?
#
loop_
_entity_poly.entity_id
_entity_poly.type
_entity_poly.pdbx_seq_one_letter_code
_entity_poly.pdbx_strand_id
1 'polypeptide(L)'
;LEHGKRGIGVHIIRERGVEKESRFKYESAQDAETLKRYLEAITSGFAAEELRFASRDGEVTLHPKGMIGFFIEAKSMGGRMKLHLKFSWREGAEEEPDDEGLTIAPGESHS
;
A
#
# COMPACT_ATOMS: atom_id res chain seq x y z
N LEU A 1 -14.17 19.64 10.91
CA LEU A 1 -14.13 19.27 10.80
C LEU A 1 -14.24 18.43 10.47
N GLU A 2 -14.36 18.02 10.36
CA GLU A 2 -14.34 17.31 10.06
C GLU A 2 -14.74 16.58 9.73
N HIS A 3 -14.98 16.22 9.51
CA HIS A 3 -15.33 15.59 9.24
C HIS A 3 -15.36 14.62 8.80
N GLY A 4 -15.21 14.14 9.02
CA GLY A 4 -15.06 12.97 8.98
C GLY A 4 -15.72 12.21 8.14
N LYS A 5 -15.66 11.66 7.90
CA LYS A 5 -16.24 11.18 7.17
C LYS A 5 -16.30 10.00 6.96
N ARG A 6 -16.49 9.31 6.83
CA ARG A 6 -16.65 8.20 6.46
C ARG A 6 -15.57 7.37 6.30
N GLY A 7 -14.56 7.24 6.79
CA GLY A 7 -13.52 6.32 6.69
C GLY A 7 -12.59 6.53 5.55
N ILE A 8 -12.82 7.46 4.78
CA ILE A 8 -11.99 7.77 3.68
C ILE A 8 -11.46 9.15 3.87
N GLY A 9 -10.20 9.33 3.71
CA GLY A 9 -9.64 10.65 3.84
C GLY A 9 -8.22 10.61 4.30
N VAL A 10 -7.67 11.75 4.53
CA VAL A 10 -6.31 11.86 4.97
C VAL A 10 -6.29 12.44 6.35
N HIS A 11 -5.54 11.80 7.23
CA HIS A 11 -5.37 12.30 8.55
C HIS A 11 -3.95 12.76 8.74
N ILE A 12 -3.75 13.94 9.29
CA ILE A 12 -2.43 14.42 9.60
C ILE A 12 -2.39 14.74 11.05
N ILE A 13 -1.61 14.02 11.78
CA ILE A 13 -1.51 14.20 13.21
C ILE A 13 -0.17 14.69 13.63
N ARG A 14 -0.11 15.75 14.39
CA ARG A 14 1.11 16.27 14.83
C ARG A 14 1.26 16.05 16.25
N GLU A 15 2.31 15.45 16.68
CA GLU A 15 2.51 15.17 18.04
C GLU A 15 3.48 16.00 18.64
N ARG A 16 3.23 16.75 19.58
CA ARG A 16 4.11 17.50 20.25
C ARG A 16 5.32 17.84 19.63
N GLY A 17 5.41 18.25 18.52
CA GLY A 17 6.52 18.70 17.89
C GLY A 17 7.51 17.72 17.49
N VAL A 18 7.23 16.54 17.67
CA VAL A 18 8.17 15.57 17.38
C VAL A 18 7.87 14.82 16.17
N GLU A 19 6.73 14.26 16.03
CA GLU A 19 6.45 13.44 14.93
C GLU A 19 5.18 13.78 14.31
N LYS A 20 5.00 13.54 13.05
CA LYS A 20 3.75 13.73 12.42
C LYS A 20 3.34 12.49 11.77
N GLU A 21 2.09 12.19 11.71
CA GLU A 21 1.60 11.00 11.08
C GLU A 21 0.65 11.42 9.99
N SER A 22 0.84 10.91 8.78
CA SER A 22 -0.06 11.12 7.70
C SER A 22 -0.67 9.80 7.35
N ARG A 23 -1.95 9.76 7.13
CA ARG A 23 -2.59 8.51 6.85
C ARG A 23 -3.63 8.69 5.77
N PHE A 24 -3.65 7.79 4.81
CA PHE A 24 -4.65 7.78 3.77
C PHE A 24 -5.32 6.42 3.84
N LYS A 25 -6.63 6.40 3.87
CA LYS A 25 -7.35 5.16 3.91
C LYS A 25 -8.43 5.18 2.87
N TYR A 26 -8.61 4.10 2.17
CA TYR A 26 -9.61 4.02 1.14
C TYR A 26 -10.10 2.59 1.07
N GLU A 27 -11.39 2.41 1.06
CA GLU A 27 -11.93 1.09 1.03
C GLU A 27 -13.07 1.05 0.05
N SER A 28 -13.11 0.09 -0.83
CA SER A 28 -14.17 -0.03 -1.78
C SER A 28 -14.19 -1.43 -2.34
N ALA A 29 -15.25 -1.77 -3.02
CA ALA A 29 -15.33 -3.05 -3.69
C ALA A 29 -15.13 -2.78 -5.16
N GLN A 30 -14.21 -3.46 -5.78
CA GLN A 30 -13.88 -3.21 -7.17
C GLN A 30 -13.77 -4.52 -7.90
N ASP A 31 -13.92 -4.49 -9.21
CA ASP A 31 -13.75 -5.69 -9.99
C ASP A 31 -12.26 -5.89 -10.29
N ALA A 32 -11.94 -7.02 -10.86
CA ALA A 32 -10.54 -7.36 -11.09
C ALA A 32 -9.85 -6.42 -12.04
N GLU A 33 -10.58 -5.93 -13.02
CA GLU A 33 -9.95 -5.05 -13.99
C GLU A 33 -9.52 -3.75 -13.35
N THR A 34 -10.34 -3.19 -12.48
CA THR A 34 -10.00 -1.97 -11.79
C THR A 34 -8.86 -2.21 -10.82
N LEU A 35 -8.88 -3.35 -10.12
CA LEU A 35 -7.80 -3.65 -9.22
C LEU A 35 -6.49 -3.80 -9.94
N LYS A 36 -6.53 -4.40 -11.13
CA LYS A 36 -5.33 -4.54 -11.92
C LYS A 36 -4.72 -3.18 -12.17
N ARG A 37 -5.53 -2.19 -12.50
CA ARG A 37 -5.02 -0.87 -12.76
C ARG A 37 -4.44 -0.24 -11.53
N TYR A 38 -5.06 -0.46 -10.37
CA TYR A 38 -4.51 0.06 -9.13
C TYR A 38 -3.14 -0.56 -8.85
N LEU A 39 -3.04 -1.87 -9.04
CA LEU A 39 -1.78 -2.53 -8.77
C LEU A 39 -0.69 -2.11 -9.75
N GLU A 40 -1.08 -1.87 -10.99
CA GLU A 40 -0.10 -1.39 -11.96
C GLU A 40 0.39 -0.02 -11.59
N ALA A 41 -0.48 0.81 -11.05
CA ALA A 41 -0.06 2.13 -10.64
C ALA A 41 0.88 2.05 -9.45
N ILE A 42 0.63 1.11 -8.54
CA ILE A 42 1.52 0.94 -7.41
C ILE A 42 2.88 0.45 -7.89
N THR A 43 2.87 -0.48 -8.83
CA THR A 43 4.12 -0.96 -9.39
C THR A 43 4.92 0.17 -10.02
N SER A 44 4.26 0.99 -10.80
CA SER A 44 4.93 2.10 -11.43
C SER A 44 5.44 3.10 -10.40
N GLY A 45 4.69 3.27 -9.33
CA GLY A 45 5.11 4.17 -8.28
C GLY A 45 6.37 3.70 -7.58
N PHE A 46 6.50 2.39 -7.38
CA PHE A 46 7.71 1.88 -6.78
C PHE A 46 8.90 2.14 -7.71
N ALA A 47 8.71 1.95 -9.01
CA ALA A 47 9.79 2.19 -9.94
C ALA A 47 10.19 3.66 -9.98
N ALA A 48 9.23 4.53 -9.82
CA ALA A 48 9.51 5.96 -9.86
C ALA A 48 9.86 6.52 -8.50
N GLU A 49 9.80 5.71 -7.47
CA GLU A 49 10.07 6.13 -6.11
C GLU A 49 9.10 7.20 -5.65
N GLU A 50 7.89 7.09 -6.10
CA GLU A 50 6.88 8.03 -5.68
C GLU A 50 5.50 7.40 -5.81
N LEU A 51 4.77 7.30 -4.72
CA LEU A 51 3.44 6.75 -4.70
C LEU A 51 2.50 7.82 -4.19
N ARG A 52 1.52 8.17 -4.99
CA ARG A 52 0.59 9.18 -4.62
C ARG A 52 -0.79 8.61 -4.55
N PHE A 53 -1.43 8.74 -3.43
CA PHE A 53 -2.78 8.24 -3.23
C PHE A 53 -3.71 9.42 -3.02
N ALA A 54 -4.76 9.47 -3.81
CA ALA A 54 -5.67 10.59 -3.72
C ALA A 54 -7.11 10.15 -3.89
N SER A 55 -7.99 10.78 -3.16
CA SER A 55 -9.41 10.56 -3.36
C SER A 55 -10.02 11.92 -3.16
N ARG A 56 -11.33 12.00 -3.27
CA ARG A 56 -11.92 13.29 -3.12
C ARG A 56 -11.75 13.78 -1.71
N ASP A 57 -11.42 12.93 -0.76
CA ASP A 57 -11.26 13.34 0.61
C ASP A 57 -9.86 13.67 1.03
N GLY A 58 -8.90 13.46 0.23
CA GLY A 58 -7.54 13.82 0.61
C GLY A 58 -6.51 13.12 -0.23
N GLU A 59 -5.28 13.29 0.16
CA GLU A 59 -4.17 12.81 -0.63
C GLU A 59 -2.94 12.62 0.23
N VAL A 60 -2.12 11.63 -0.09
CA VAL A 60 -0.85 11.45 0.58
C VAL A 60 0.14 10.97 -0.46
N THR A 61 1.37 11.39 -0.33
CA THR A 61 2.43 10.96 -1.23
C THR A 61 3.53 10.30 -0.43
N LEU A 62 3.95 9.15 -0.90
CA LEU A 62 5.00 8.41 -0.24
C LEU A 62 6.17 8.25 -1.20
N HIS A 63 7.34 8.11 -0.66
CA HIS A 63 8.52 7.97 -1.49
C HIS A 63 9.27 6.70 -1.13
N PRO A 64 8.91 5.58 -1.72
CA PRO A 64 9.57 4.32 -1.41
C PRO A 64 10.98 4.35 -1.93
N LYS A 65 11.92 4.04 -1.09
CA LYS A 65 13.29 4.09 -1.44
C LYS A 65 14.10 3.25 -0.51
N GLY A 66 15.20 2.71 -0.96
CA GLY A 66 16.04 1.90 -0.12
C GLY A 66 15.42 0.54 0.12
N MET A 67 15.61 0.02 1.32
CA MET A 67 15.09 -1.29 1.62
C MET A 67 13.66 -1.22 2.01
N ILE A 68 12.84 -2.06 1.43
CA ILE A 68 11.42 -2.05 1.68
C ILE A 68 11.01 -3.39 2.25
N GLY A 69 10.39 -3.38 3.41
CA GLY A 69 9.88 -4.58 4.00
C GLY A 69 8.63 -5.02 3.28
N PHE A 70 8.45 -6.30 3.09
CA PHE A 70 7.36 -6.83 2.32
C PHE A 70 6.70 -7.96 3.10
N PHE A 71 5.39 -7.91 3.20
CA PHE A 71 4.66 -8.94 3.90
C PHE A 71 3.47 -9.34 3.05
N ILE A 72 3.22 -10.62 2.93
CA ILE A 72 2.09 -11.07 2.18
C ILE A 72 1.43 -12.20 2.94
N GLU A 73 0.13 -12.19 2.99
CA GLU A 73 -0.61 -13.21 3.68
C GLU A 73 -1.82 -13.56 2.85
N ALA A 74 -2.03 -14.81 2.59
CA ALA A 74 -3.19 -15.26 1.85
C ALA A 74 -3.94 -16.25 2.69
N LYS A 75 -5.24 -16.14 2.73
CA LYS A 75 -6.06 -16.99 3.54
C LYS A 75 -7.28 -17.44 2.79
N SER A 76 -7.67 -18.66 3.00
CA SER A 76 -8.87 -19.19 2.39
C SER A 76 -9.62 -19.97 3.43
N MET A 77 -10.84 -19.62 3.72
CA MET A 77 -11.58 -20.31 4.70
C MET A 77 -13.06 -20.21 4.43
N GLY A 78 -13.74 -21.33 4.32
CA GLY A 78 -15.17 -21.33 4.16
C GLY A 78 -15.68 -20.53 2.99
N GLY A 79 -14.98 -20.57 1.88
CA GLY A 79 -15.40 -19.82 0.72
C GLY A 79 -15.01 -18.38 0.72
N ARG A 80 -14.39 -17.92 1.80
CA ARG A 80 -13.93 -16.57 1.85
C ARG A 80 -12.48 -16.52 1.63
N MET A 81 -11.98 -15.66 0.77
CA MET A 81 -10.58 -15.54 0.47
C MET A 81 -10.09 -14.15 0.75
N LYS A 82 -8.89 -14.04 1.27
CA LYS A 82 -8.33 -12.79 1.64
C LYS A 82 -6.88 -12.71 1.29
N LEU A 83 -6.46 -11.60 0.76
CA LEU A 83 -5.07 -11.38 0.44
C LEU A 83 -4.66 -10.06 1.05
N HIS A 84 -3.60 -10.08 1.81
CA HIS A 84 -3.10 -8.90 2.48
C HIS A 84 -1.65 -8.66 2.07
N LEU A 85 -1.37 -7.48 1.56
CA LEU A 85 -0.03 -7.09 1.20
C LEU A 85 0.35 -5.88 2.02
N LYS A 86 1.59 -5.85 2.49
CA LYS A 86 2.06 -4.75 3.28
C LYS A 86 3.48 -4.42 2.89
N PHE A 87 3.74 -3.15 2.67
CA PHE A 87 5.07 -2.67 2.33
C PHE A 87 5.44 -1.59 3.35
N SER A 88 6.65 -1.62 3.83
CA SER A 88 7.04 -0.59 4.78
C SER A 88 8.50 -0.22 4.59
N TRP A 89 8.83 1.02 4.84
CA TRP A 89 10.19 1.47 4.73
C TRP A 89 10.35 2.72 5.59
N ARG A 90 11.61 3.08 5.80
CA ARG A 90 11.90 4.22 6.58
C ARG A 90 12.58 5.20 5.73
N GLU A 91 12.19 6.44 5.77
CA GLU A 91 12.79 7.45 5.00
C GLU A 91 14.23 7.60 5.33
N GLY A 92 15.11 7.54 4.37
CA GLY A 92 16.52 7.70 4.60
C GLY A 92 17.26 6.49 5.13
N ALA A 93 16.57 5.40 5.33
CA ALA A 93 17.24 4.23 5.85
C ALA A 93 17.73 3.34 4.74
N GLU A 94 18.86 2.71 4.93
CA GLU A 94 19.36 1.80 3.99
C GLU A 94 19.78 0.58 4.64
N GLU A 95 19.31 -0.54 4.28
CA GLU A 95 19.66 -1.79 4.89
C GLU A 95 19.92 -2.81 3.87
N GLU A 96 20.61 -3.85 4.21
CA GLU A 96 20.90 -4.89 3.29
C GLU A 96 19.69 -5.71 3.00
N PRO A 97 19.51 -6.18 1.82
CA PRO A 97 18.36 -6.99 1.47
C PRO A 97 18.39 -8.31 2.19
N ASP A 98 17.21 -8.72 2.56
CA ASP A 98 17.10 -9.98 3.22
C ASP A 98 16.69 -10.93 2.14
N ASP A 99 17.57 -11.49 1.43
CA ASP A 99 17.28 -12.30 0.30
C ASP A 99 16.68 -13.62 0.61
N GLU A 100 15.41 -13.70 0.73
CA GLU A 100 14.75 -14.90 1.03
C GLU A 100 14.27 -15.64 -0.17
N GLY A 101 14.44 -15.15 -1.27
CA GLY A 101 14.11 -15.87 -2.46
C GLY A 101 12.66 -16.01 -2.80
N LEU A 102 11.86 -15.07 -2.44
CA LEU A 102 10.46 -15.15 -2.77
C LEU A 102 10.25 -14.94 -4.26
N THR A 103 9.44 -15.76 -4.86
CA THR A 103 9.11 -15.61 -6.25
C THR A 103 7.61 -15.40 -6.37
N ILE A 104 7.22 -14.41 -7.14
CA ILE A 104 5.82 -14.16 -7.38
C ILE A 104 5.59 -14.20 -8.86
N ALA A 105 4.71 -15.03 -9.29
CA ALA A 105 4.46 -15.18 -10.72
C ALA A 105 2.97 -15.17 -10.98
N PRO A 106 2.56 -14.84 -12.18
CA PRO A 106 1.14 -14.85 -12.51
C PRO A 106 0.65 -16.28 -12.46
N GLY A 107 -0.54 -16.41 -12.07
CA GLY A 107 -1.12 -17.72 -11.97
C GLY A 107 -1.22 -18.33 -13.34
N GLU A 108 -0.90 -19.53 -13.48
CA GLU A 108 -0.90 -20.09 -14.68
C GLU A 108 -1.91 -20.76 -14.88
N SER A 109 -2.61 -20.73 -14.96
CA SER A 109 -3.61 -21.36 -15.17
C SER A 109 -3.51 -22.24 -16.03
N HIS A 110 -3.10 -22.59 -16.27
CA HIS A 110 -2.79 -23.24 -16.91
C HIS A 110 -3.27 -23.71 -17.30
N SER A 111 -3.38 -23.46 -17.31
CA SER A 111 -3.63 -23.72 -17.55
C SER A 111 -3.73 -23.94 -17.86
#